data_5cacb0ffc9fa49fbb438efa893f6c290
#
_entry.id   5cacb0ffc9fa49fbb438efa893f6c290
#
_cell.length_a   1.000
_cell.length_b   1.000
_cell.length_c   1.000
_cell.angle_alpha   90.00
_cell.angle_beta   90.00
_cell.angle_gamma   90.00
#
_symmetry.space_group_name_H-M   'P 1'
#
loop_
_entity.id
_entity.type
_entity.pdbx_description
1 polymer ?
#
loop_
_entity_poly.entity_id
_entity_poly.type
_entity_poly.pdbx_seq_one_letter_code
_entity_poly.pdbx_strand_id
1 'polypeptide(L)'
;QIERTREHYRHEMLATDFLLQGALKLLEQVRDKQLRLDRTIEVSVTNAAEKKAIMLRIVPNVRTLQHLLRQNRADYMRSINKKLPMRQRRAAWKNLVIRRNKAVRLVEEMNLRTGKLQPLFEKLRRASNRMIEVRALLADKDSLTQPGMPTVDELNGELHYLMRLTFETPKTLE
;
A
#
# COMPACT_ATOMS: atom_id res chain seq x y z
N GLN A 1 0.89 -15.33 22.33
CA GLN A 1 1.00 -15.80 20.93
C GLN A 1 0.03 -15.08 19.99
N ILE A 2 -1.26 -14.97 20.34
CA ILE A 2 -2.29 -14.34 19.49
C ILE A 2 -2.00 -12.86 19.20
N GLU A 3 -1.53 -12.09 20.18
CA GLU A 3 -1.17 -10.67 19.99
C GLU A 3 0.02 -10.51 19.04
N ARG A 4 1.09 -11.29 19.23
CA ARG A 4 2.26 -11.27 18.32
C ARG A 4 1.88 -11.64 16.88
N THR A 5 0.94 -12.58 16.70
CA THR A 5 0.45 -12.95 15.37
C THR A 5 -0.36 -11.81 14.74
N ARG A 6 -1.16 -11.08 15.53
CA ARG A 6 -1.92 -9.91 15.05
C ARG A 6 -1.01 -8.74 14.68
N GLU A 7 0.01 -8.46 15.48
CA GLU A 7 1.00 -7.41 15.21
C GLU A 7 1.81 -7.73 13.96
N HIS A 8 2.28 -8.96 13.83
CA HIS A 8 2.99 -9.40 12.64
C HIS A 8 2.11 -9.30 11.39
N TYR A 9 0.88 -9.80 11.44
CA TYR A 9 -0.06 -9.71 10.34
C TYR A 9 -0.38 -8.25 9.96
N ARG A 10 -0.56 -7.38 10.95
CA ARG A 10 -0.77 -5.94 10.73
C ARG A 10 0.44 -5.29 10.07
N HIS A 11 1.65 -5.64 10.51
CA HIS A 11 2.90 -5.16 9.93
C HIS A 11 3.04 -5.56 8.46
N GLU A 12 2.83 -6.84 8.15
CA GLU A 12 2.86 -7.35 6.78
C GLU A 12 1.79 -6.69 5.89
N MET A 13 0.59 -6.51 6.41
CA MET A 13 -0.47 -5.79 5.71
C MET A 13 -0.07 -4.36 5.34
N LEU A 14 0.57 -3.64 6.27
CA LEU A 14 1.02 -2.26 6.04
C LEU A 14 2.25 -2.17 5.14
N ALA A 15 2.92 -3.29 4.87
CA ALA A 15 4.17 -3.32 4.08
C ALA A 15 3.98 -3.06 2.57
N THR A 16 2.83 -2.55 2.14
CA THR A 16 2.55 -2.15 0.77
C THR A 16 2.33 -0.65 0.63
N ASP A 17 2.79 -0.04 -0.45
CA ASP A 17 2.57 1.40 -0.69
C ASP A 17 1.08 1.74 -0.83
N PHE A 18 0.27 0.80 -1.31
CA PHE A 18 -1.19 0.99 -1.41
C PHE A 18 -1.84 1.22 -0.04
N LEU A 19 -1.51 0.38 0.94
CA LEU A 19 -2.03 0.52 2.30
C LEU A 19 -1.42 1.71 3.03
N LEU A 20 -0.14 1.98 2.82
CA LEU A 20 0.53 3.17 3.37
C LEU A 20 -0.08 4.47 2.85
N GLN A 21 -0.45 4.55 1.56
CA GLN A 21 -1.16 5.70 1.00
C GLN A 21 -2.57 5.84 1.58
N GLY A 22 -3.27 4.72 1.78
CA GLY A 22 -4.57 4.73 2.44
C GLY A 22 -4.48 5.19 3.90
N ALA A 23 -3.48 4.72 4.65
CA ALA A 23 -3.21 5.16 6.01
C ALA A 23 -2.85 6.65 6.06
N LEU A 24 -2.00 7.13 5.14
CA LEU A 24 -1.69 8.56 5.00
C LEU A 24 -2.96 9.39 4.82
N LYS A 25 -3.85 8.98 3.91
CA LYS A 25 -5.12 9.69 3.66
C LYS A 25 -6.00 9.76 4.91
N LEU A 26 -6.08 8.67 5.69
CA LEU A 26 -6.82 8.66 6.96
C LEU A 26 -6.20 9.65 7.97
N LEU A 27 -4.88 9.70 8.08
CA LEU A 27 -4.17 10.63 8.98
C LEU A 27 -4.34 12.09 8.54
N GLU A 28 -4.33 12.37 7.23
CA GLU A 28 -4.63 13.69 6.67
C GLU A 28 -6.05 14.14 7.02
N GLN A 29 -7.04 13.25 6.85
CA GLN A 29 -8.43 13.53 7.20
C GLN A 29 -8.63 13.78 8.70
N VAL A 30 -7.87 13.11 9.57
CA VAL A 30 -7.87 13.40 11.02
C VAL A 30 -7.21 14.75 11.30
N ARG A 31 -6.05 15.04 10.69
CA ARG A 31 -5.36 16.32 10.80
C ARG A 31 -6.27 17.48 10.42
N ASP A 32 -6.99 17.32 9.32
CA ASP A 32 -7.88 18.35 8.74
C ASP A 32 -9.29 18.34 9.37
N LYS A 33 -9.47 17.60 10.46
CA LYS A 33 -10.73 17.47 11.23
C LYS A 33 -11.93 16.95 10.43
N GLN A 34 -11.69 16.30 9.30
CA GLN A 34 -12.72 15.62 8.51
C GLN A 34 -13.15 14.30 9.14
N LEU A 35 -12.24 13.63 9.85
CA LEU A 35 -12.52 12.43 10.63
C LEU A 35 -12.23 12.67 12.12
N ARG A 36 -13.05 12.08 12.97
CA ARG A 36 -12.84 12.10 14.42
C ARG A 36 -11.65 11.23 14.79
N LEU A 37 -10.75 11.81 15.64
CA LEU A 37 -9.55 11.15 16.13
C LEU A 37 -9.87 9.81 16.81
N ASP A 38 -10.79 9.83 17.79
CA ASP A 38 -11.17 8.70 18.62
C ASP A 38 -11.86 7.56 17.83
N ARG A 39 -12.36 7.84 16.64
CA ARG A 39 -12.94 6.83 15.73
C ARG A 39 -11.96 6.29 14.69
N THR A 40 -10.80 6.92 14.57
CA THR A 40 -9.80 6.57 13.55
C THR A 40 -8.53 6.02 14.17
N ILE A 41 -8.16 6.51 15.35
CA ILE A 41 -6.99 6.11 16.12
C ILE A 41 -7.45 5.45 17.41
N GLU A 42 -6.70 4.46 17.88
CA GLU A 42 -6.97 3.78 19.16
C GLU A 42 -6.50 4.67 20.31
N VAL A 43 -7.39 5.48 20.82
CA VAL A 43 -7.16 6.39 21.96
C VAL A 43 -8.43 6.43 22.82
N SER A 44 -8.24 6.55 24.13
CA SER A 44 -9.39 6.69 25.04
C SER A 44 -10.16 7.99 24.77
N VAL A 45 -11.49 7.87 24.75
CA VAL A 45 -12.38 9.03 24.53
C VAL A 45 -12.22 10.09 25.61
N THR A 46 -11.89 9.69 26.84
CA THR A 46 -11.76 10.55 28.01
C THR A 46 -10.36 11.15 28.18
N ASN A 47 -9.33 10.62 27.51
CA ASN A 47 -7.95 11.08 27.67
C ASN A 47 -7.63 12.27 26.74
N ALA A 48 -7.93 13.48 27.21
CA ALA A 48 -7.68 14.72 26.47
C ALA A 48 -6.18 15.00 26.24
N ALA A 49 -5.32 14.65 27.19
CA ALA A 49 -3.87 14.86 27.11
C ALA A 49 -3.27 13.98 26.01
N GLU A 50 -3.64 12.71 25.96
CA GLU A 50 -3.20 11.77 24.92
C GLU A 50 -3.67 12.21 23.53
N LYS A 51 -4.94 12.62 23.38
CA LYS A 51 -5.45 13.17 22.13
C LYS A 51 -4.65 14.36 21.62
N LYS A 52 -4.32 15.30 22.52
CA LYS A 52 -3.49 16.46 22.19
C LYS A 52 -2.08 16.04 21.75
N ALA A 53 -1.46 15.10 22.45
CA ALA A 53 -0.14 14.58 22.11
C ALA A 53 -0.13 13.87 20.73
N ILE A 54 -1.17 13.10 20.41
CA ILE A 54 -1.33 12.45 19.11
C ILE A 54 -1.50 13.51 18.00
N MET A 55 -2.36 14.51 18.20
CA MET A 55 -2.57 15.58 17.22
C MET A 55 -1.27 16.35 16.91
N LEU A 56 -0.42 16.58 17.91
CA LEU A 56 0.89 17.21 17.70
C LEU A 56 1.83 16.33 16.87
N ARG A 57 1.75 15.01 17.02
CA ARG A 57 2.58 14.05 16.25
C ARG A 57 2.07 13.82 14.83
N ILE A 58 0.77 13.92 14.58
CA ILE A 58 0.19 13.69 13.26
C ILE A 58 0.82 14.61 12.21
N VAL A 59 0.99 15.89 12.50
CA VAL A 59 1.47 16.88 11.52
C VAL A 59 2.86 16.53 10.96
N PRO A 60 3.90 16.34 11.78
CA PRO A 60 5.24 15.96 11.29
C PRO A 60 5.25 14.57 10.66
N ASN A 61 4.49 13.59 11.21
CA ASN A 61 4.45 12.24 10.69
C ASN A 61 3.79 12.17 9.31
N VAL A 62 2.70 12.93 9.09
CA VAL A 62 2.07 13.07 7.77
C VAL A 62 3.05 13.63 6.74
N ARG A 63 3.79 14.69 7.09
CA ARG A 63 4.80 15.28 6.17
C ARG A 63 5.91 14.28 5.81
N THR A 64 6.43 13.56 6.80
CA THR A 64 7.45 12.55 6.59
C THR A 64 6.93 11.40 5.73
N LEU A 65 5.73 10.90 6.02
CA LEU A 65 5.09 9.83 5.27
C LEU A 65 4.82 10.23 3.81
N GLN A 66 4.32 11.44 3.57
CA GLN A 66 4.15 12.00 2.23
C GLN A 66 5.47 12.03 1.44
N HIS A 67 6.57 12.44 2.10
CA HIS A 67 7.89 12.47 1.48
C HIS A 67 8.38 11.07 1.10
N LEU A 68 8.30 10.11 2.03
CA LEU A 68 8.70 8.72 1.80
C LEU A 68 7.91 8.08 0.65
N LEU A 69 6.59 8.26 0.62
CA LEU A 69 5.74 7.66 -0.41
C LEU A 69 5.96 8.30 -1.79
N ARG A 70 6.26 9.60 -1.87
CA ARG A 70 6.67 10.22 -3.14
C ARG A 70 7.96 9.61 -3.68
N GLN A 71 8.96 9.39 -2.82
CA GLN A 71 10.21 8.73 -3.22
C GLN A 71 9.97 7.27 -3.62
N ASN A 72 9.11 6.55 -2.91
CA ASN A 72 8.73 5.18 -3.26
C ASN A 72 8.11 5.11 -4.65
N ARG A 73 7.19 6.02 -4.98
CA ARG A 73 6.60 6.10 -6.31
C ARG A 73 7.66 6.27 -7.41
N ALA A 74 8.62 7.16 -7.20
CA ALA A 74 9.70 7.39 -8.16
C ALA A 74 10.57 6.13 -8.34
N ASP A 75 10.95 5.48 -7.25
CA ASP A 75 11.78 4.27 -7.31
C ASP A 75 11.00 3.06 -7.83
N TYR A 76 9.70 2.94 -7.57
CA TYR A 76 8.87 1.92 -8.20
C TYR A 76 8.90 2.07 -9.73
N MET A 77 8.66 3.27 -10.24
CA MET A 77 8.70 3.53 -11.69
C MET A 77 10.07 3.21 -12.30
N ARG A 78 11.16 3.46 -11.57
CA ARG A 78 12.51 3.05 -11.99
C ARG A 78 12.68 1.53 -11.98
N SER A 79 12.17 0.84 -10.96
CA SER A 79 12.32 -0.61 -10.79
C SER A 79 11.64 -1.42 -11.91
N ILE A 80 10.49 -0.94 -12.40
CA ILE A 80 9.73 -1.58 -13.48
C ILE A 80 10.17 -1.16 -14.88
N ASN A 81 10.98 -0.11 -15.02
CA ASN A 81 11.43 0.41 -16.32
C ASN A 81 12.47 -0.52 -16.96
N LYS A 82 12.04 -1.32 -17.93
CA LYS A 82 12.90 -2.26 -18.66
C LYS A 82 14.03 -1.60 -19.47
N LYS A 83 13.95 -0.29 -19.74
CA LYS A 83 15.02 0.47 -20.42
C LYS A 83 16.23 0.74 -19.52
N LEU A 84 16.07 0.62 -18.20
CA LEU A 84 17.17 0.81 -17.25
C LEU A 84 17.92 -0.49 -16.99
N PRO A 85 19.26 -0.41 -16.74
CA PRO A 85 20.05 -1.57 -16.35
C PRO A 85 19.51 -2.27 -15.12
N MET A 86 19.60 -3.61 -15.07
CA MET A 86 19.09 -4.42 -13.96
C MET A 86 19.64 -3.98 -12.60
N ARG A 87 20.91 -3.56 -12.54
CA ARG A 87 21.55 -3.05 -11.32
C ARG A 87 20.80 -1.84 -10.74
N GLN A 88 20.44 -0.89 -11.60
CA GLN A 88 19.70 0.32 -11.18
C GLN A 88 18.28 -0.02 -10.73
N ARG A 89 17.61 -0.92 -11.45
CA ARG A 89 16.26 -1.38 -11.12
C ARG A 89 16.22 -2.08 -9.75
N ARG A 90 17.19 -2.96 -9.49
CA ARG A 90 17.33 -3.64 -8.18
C ARG A 90 17.65 -2.66 -7.04
N ALA A 91 18.52 -1.67 -7.29
CA ALA A 91 18.82 -0.64 -6.30
C ALA A 91 17.59 0.20 -5.96
N ALA A 92 16.81 0.61 -6.96
CA ALA A 92 15.57 1.35 -6.76
C ALA A 92 14.55 0.54 -5.92
N TRP A 93 14.38 -0.74 -6.24
CA TRP A 93 13.51 -1.64 -5.46
C TRP A 93 13.98 -1.78 -4.00
N LYS A 94 15.28 -2.01 -3.77
CA LYS A 94 15.85 -2.10 -2.42
C LYS A 94 15.60 -0.83 -1.61
N ASN A 95 15.80 0.35 -2.20
CA ASN A 95 15.55 1.62 -1.54
C ASN A 95 14.08 1.82 -1.19
N LEU A 96 13.17 1.41 -2.07
CA LEU A 96 11.73 1.42 -1.84
C LEU A 96 11.37 0.55 -0.63
N VAL A 97 11.85 -0.68 -0.55
CA VAL A 97 11.57 -1.60 0.57
C VAL A 97 12.08 -1.02 1.89
N ILE A 98 13.29 -0.46 1.92
CA ILE A 98 13.84 0.19 3.13
C ILE A 98 12.94 1.34 3.60
N ARG A 99 12.43 2.16 2.67
CA ARG A 99 11.54 3.28 3.00
C ARG A 99 10.15 2.80 3.42
N ARG A 100 9.63 1.72 2.84
CA ARG A 100 8.39 1.08 3.31
C ARG A 100 8.47 0.73 4.78
N ASN A 101 9.54 0.07 5.21
CA ASN A 101 9.72 -0.30 6.62
C ASN A 101 9.72 0.92 7.55
N LYS A 102 10.31 2.04 7.12
CA LYS A 102 10.24 3.30 7.87
C LYS A 102 8.82 3.87 7.91
N ALA A 103 8.11 3.84 6.78
CA ALA A 103 6.73 4.32 6.69
C ALA A 103 5.77 3.47 7.52
N VAL A 104 5.93 2.14 7.53
CA VAL A 104 5.15 1.22 8.37
C VAL A 104 5.28 1.61 9.85
N ARG A 105 6.50 1.80 10.35
CA ARG A 105 6.74 2.20 11.74
C ARG A 105 6.04 3.51 12.09
N LEU A 106 6.09 4.53 11.21
CA LEU A 106 5.38 5.79 11.43
C LEU A 106 3.86 5.61 11.51
N VAL A 107 3.29 4.72 10.69
CA VAL A 107 1.86 4.41 10.72
C VAL A 107 1.49 3.61 11.97
N GLU A 108 2.32 2.65 12.37
CA GLU A 108 2.12 1.85 13.59
C GLU A 108 2.15 2.73 14.85
N GLU A 109 3.08 3.70 14.95
CA GLU A 109 3.15 4.67 16.03
C GLU A 109 1.86 5.51 16.16
N MET A 110 1.12 5.69 15.08
CA MET A 110 -0.14 6.42 15.08
C MET A 110 -1.34 5.56 15.50
N ASN A 111 -1.15 4.27 15.66
CA ASN A 111 -2.13 3.31 16.16
C ASN A 111 -3.52 3.43 15.50
N LEU A 112 -3.54 3.43 14.16
CA LEU A 112 -4.79 3.45 13.39
C LEU A 112 -5.65 2.22 13.72
N ARG A 113 -6.96 2.40 13.87
CA ARG A 113 -7.89 1.29 14.09
C ARG A 113 -7.89 0.34 12.90
N THR A 114 -7.73 -0.96 13.18
CA THR A 114 -7.72 -2.02 12.15
C THR A 114 -8.96 -1.98 11.26
N GLY A 115 -10.14 -1.69 11.83
CA GLY A 115 -11.38 -1.55 11.05
C GLY A 115 -11.36 -0.43 9.99
N LYS A 116 -10.47 0.56 10.12
CA LYS A 116 -10.27 1.61 9.10
C LYS A 116 -9.35 1.15 7.96
N LEU A 117 -8.46 0.21 8.23
CA LEU A 117 -7.55 -0.36 7.25
C LEU A 117 -8.16 -1.55 6.48
N GLN A 118 -9.11 -2.25 7.09
CA GLN A 118 -9.73 -3.45 6.52
C GLN A 118 -10.30 -3.24 5.10
N PRO A 119 -11.05 -2.16 4.79
CA PRO A 119 -11.56 -1.95 3.44
C PRO A 119 -10.46 -1.74 2.40
N LEU A 120 -9.32 -1.17 2.80
CA LEU A 120 -8.16 -0.98 1.94
C LEU A 120 -7.48 -2.30 1.64
N PHE A 121 -7.33 -3.15 2.66
CA PHE A 121 -6.81 -4.50 2.52
C PHE A 121 -7.66 -5.34 1.55
N GLU A 122 -9.00 -5.29 1.70
CA GLU A 122 -9.90 -6.00 0.80
C GLU A 122 -9.77 -5.53 -0.67
N LYS A 123 -9.53 -4.23 -0.88
CA LYS A 123 -9.25 -3.70 -2.23
C LYS A 123 -7.92 -4.22 -2.77
N LEU A 124 -6.86 -4.24 -1.95
CA LEU A 124 -5.56 -4.77 -2.35
C LEU A 124 -5.67 -6.25 -2.70
N ARG A 125 -6.35 -7.04 -1.87
CA ARG A 125 -6.58 -8.47 -2.12
C ARG A 125 -7.30 -8.72 -3.44
N ARG A 126 -8.34 -7.94 -3.74
CA ARG A 126 -9.04 -8.04 -5.04
C ARG A 126 -8.13 -7.70 -6.21
N ALA A 127 -7.31 -6.65 -6.09
CA ALA A 127 -6.35 -6.30 -7.12
C ALA A 127 -5.28 -7.40 -7.31
N SER A 128 -4.78 -7.99 -6.22
CA SER A 128 -3.85 -9.11 -6.26
C SER A 128 -4.43 -10.32 -6.99
N ASN A 129 -5.62 -10.77 -6.59
CA ASN A 129 -6.30 -11.89 -7.24
C ASN A 129 -6.49 -11.62 -8.74
N ARG A 130 -6.90 -10.40 -9.09
CA ARG A 130 -7.07 -10.04 -10.50
C ARG A 130 -5.76 -10.04 -11.28
N MET A 131 -4.64 -9.60 -10.68
CA MET A 131 -3.33 -9.69 -11.33
C MET A 131 -2.91 -11.14 -11.60
N ILE A 132 -3.21 -12.05 -10.66
CA ILE A 132 -2.92 -13.50 -10.82
C ILE A 132 -3.76 -14.07 -11.97
N GLU A 133 -5.07 -13.77 -12.00
CA GLU A 133 -5.97 -14.20 -13.09
C GLU A 133 -5.50 -13.69 -14.46
N VAL A 134 -5.21 -12.39 -14.58
CA VAL A 134 -4.73 -11.79 -15.83
C VAL A 134 -3.42 -12.43 -16.27
N ARG A 135 -2.49 -12.71 -15.33
CA ARG A 135 -1.25 -13.40 -15.65
C ARG A 135 -1.48 -14.83 -16.15
N ALA A 136 -2.43 -15.55 -15.55
CA ALA A 136 -2.81 -16.89 -15.99
C ALA A 136 -3.42 -16.86 -17.41
N LEU A 137 -4.32 -15.93 -17.70
CA LEU A 137 -4.88 -15.74 -19.02
C LEU A 137 -3.81 -15.41 -20.07
N LEU A 138 -2.86 -14.54 -19.74
CA LEU A 138 -1.75 -14.21 -20.65
C LEU A 138 -0.80 -15.39 -20.90
N ALA A 139 -0.75 -16.36 -20.01
CA ALA A 139 0.04 -17.59 -20.17
C ALA A 139 -0.67 -18.63 -21.05
N ASP A 140 -2.00 -18.64 -21.04
CA ASP A 140 -2.85 -19.54 -21.84
C ASP A 140 -3.29 -18.85 -23.14
N LYS A 141 -2.43 -18.92 -24.16
CA LYS A 141 -2.66 -18.29 -25.45
C LYS A 141 -3.84 -18.90 -26.23
N ASP A 142 -4.14 -20.16 -25.99
CA ASP A 142 -5.19 -20.87 -26.73
C ASP A 142 -6.58 -20.39 -26.28
N SER A 143 -6.75 -20.09 -25.01
CA SER A 143 -8.01 -19.54 -24.49
C SER A 143 -8.31 -18.12 -25.03
N LEU A 144 -7.29 -17.34 -25.37
CA LEU A 144 -7.43 -15.97 -25.87
C LEU A 144 -7.92 -15.91 -27.34
N THR A 145 -7.91 -17.02 -28.05
CA THR A 145 -8.44 -17.10 -29.46
C THR A 145 -9.96 -17.24 -29.52
N GLN A 146 -10.63 -17.47 -28.39
CA GLN A 146 -12.07 -17.67 -28.34
C GLN A 146 -12.84 -16.34 -28.52
N PRO A 147 -13.99 -16.35 -29.22
CA PRO A 147 -14.81 -15.15 -29.40
C PRO A 147 -15.29 -14.60 -28.06
N GLY A 148 -15.13 -13.28 -27.83
CA GLY A 148 -15.56 -12.60 -26.63
C GLY A 148 -14.50 -12.53 -25.51
N MET A 149 -13.34 -13.14 -25.71
CA MET A 149 -12.22 -13.00 -24.77
C MET A 149 -11.46 -11.66 -24.98
N PRO A 150 -10.93 -11.07 -23.91
CA PRO A 150 -10.13 -9.85 -24.03
C PRO A 150 -8.83 -10.11 -24.81
N THR A 151 -8.38 -9.12 -25.54
CA THR A 151 -7.13 -9.20 -26.33
C THR A 151 -5.91 -9.20 -25.40
N VAL A 152 -4.77 -9.68 -25.91
CA VAL A 152 -3.49 -9.67 -25.20
C VAL A 152 -3.10 -8.23 -24.79
N ASP A 153 -3.37 -7.24 -25.63
CA ASP A 153 -3.06 -5.84 -25.35
C ASP A 153 -3.93 -5.26 -24.22
N GLU A 154 -5.23 -5.60 -24.22
CA GLU A 154 -6.14 -5.21 -23.14
C GLU A 154 -5.73 -5.82 -21.81
N LEU A 155 -5.39 -7.11 -21.77
CA LEU A 155 -4.91 -7.78 -20.56
C LEU A 155 -3.59 -7.22 -20.06
N ASN A 156 -2.64 -6.93 -20.94
CA ASN A 156 -1.39 -6.26 -20.57
C ASN A 156 -1.64 -4.85 -20.03
N GLY A 157 -2.57 -4.11 -20.66
CA GLY A 157 -2.99 -2.78 -20.19
C GLY A 157 -3.59 -2.85 -18.79
N GLU A 158 -4.48 -3.80 -18.53
CA GLU A 158 -5.09 -4.03 -17.22
C GLU A 158 -4.01 -4.40 -16.16
N LEU A 159 -3.11 -5.33 -16.48
CA LEU A 159 -2.03 -5.74 -15.60
C LEU A 159 -1.15 -4.55 -15.21
N HIS A 160 -0.72 -3.75 -16.18
CA HIS A 160 0.08 -2.56 -15.94
C HIS A 160 -0.67 -1.51 -15.10
N TYR A 161 -1.97 -1.36 -15.31
CA TYR A 161 -2.81 -0.48 -14.49
C TYR A 161 -2.84 -0.93 -13.02
N LEU A 162 -3.11 -2.22 -12.77
CA LEU A 162 -3.14 -2.78 -11.42
C LEU A 162 -1.78 -2.68 -10.72
N MET A 163 -0.69 -2.95 -11.44
CA MET A 163 0.67 -2.79 -10.91
C MET A 163 0.98 -1.34 -10.51
N ARG A 164 0.54 -0.35 -11.30
CA ARG A 164 0.72 1.08 -10.97
C ARG A 164 -0.18 1.53 -9.84
N LEU A 165 -1.37 0.95 -9.70
CA LEU A 165 -2.31 1.26 -8.64
C LEU A 165 -1.78 0.78 -7.28
N THR A 166 -1.20 -0.42 -7.24
CA THR A 166 -0.76 -1.07 -6.00
C THR A 166 0.71 -0.83 -5.67
N PHE A 167 1.53 -0.42 -6.66
CA PHE A 167 2.99 -0.42 -6.64
C PHE A 167 3.56 -1.82 -6.33
N GLU A 168 2.86 -2.83 -6.83
CA GLU A 168 3.24 -4.23 -6.71
C GLU A 168 3.30 -4.91 -8.07
N THR A 169 3.92 -6.06 -8.11
CA THR A 169 3.90 -6.98 -9.24
C THR A 169 3.17 -8.26 -8.82
N PRO A 170 2.67 -9.08 -9.75
CA PRO A 170 2.08 -10.36 -9.37
C PRO A 170 3.00 -11.20 -8.47
N LYS A 171 4.31 -11.15 -8.72
CA LYS A 171 5.32 -11.88 -7.94
C LYS A 171 5.54 -11.34 -6.52
N THR A 172 5.29 -10.07 -6.28
CA THR A 172 5.52 -9.44 -4.96
C THR A 172 4.31 -9.55 -4.04
N LEU A 173 3.16 -9.97 -4.59
CA LEU A 173 1.92 -10.19 -3.85
C LEU A 173 1.62 -11.69 -3.61
N GLU A 174 2.40 -12.60 -4.19
CA GLU A 174 2.42 -14.04 -3.88
C GLU A 174 3.10 -14.28 -2.52
#